data_2e4ce1d88a14b47f0b8359aea2531364
#
_entry.id   2e4ce1d88a14b47f0b8359aea2531364
#
_cell.length_a   1.000
_cell.length_b   1.000
_cell.length_c   1.000
_cell.angle_alpha   90.00
_cell.angle_beta   90.00
_cell.angle_gamma   90.00
#
_symmetry.space_group_name_H-M   'P 1'
#
loop_
_entity.id
_entity.type
_entity.pdbx_description
1 polymer ?
#
loop_
_entity_poly.entity_id
_entity_poly.type
_entity_poly.pdbx_seq_one_letter_code
_entity_poly.pdbx_strand_id
1 'polypeptide(L)'
;MGENRLTGAGYPVRRLSKTRLLSHLQCPRRLWLETFRPELAATSAATAAAFSAGNSVGAVARRIYGGSDGVLIDTGTDTAAALAATTEILEGGACGPLFEAAFEYGGVLIRADVLVPLRGSYRLVEVKASTALKDEHAIDCAIQNWVMSGAGLAPRSVSLAHVDNRFEYRGNDDYNGLLVECDVGDSVAALDHQVPRWIRDALATLDGGEPEVAVGAQCDKPPACPFKQSCWSAGARYPVTGLGGSKAKIAALVNDGYRDIRDVPAERLAGAAQQRIRAATCRGAAQLEEAAVTFARGLAYPRFFLDFETISPAVPVWP
;
A
#
# COMPACT_ATOMS: atom_id res chain seq x y z
N MET A 1 -9.12 34.88 -27.48
CA MET A 1 -7.94 34.64 -28.36
C MET A 1 -6.72 34.68 -27.49
N GLY A 2 -5.98 33.61 -27.43
CA GLY A 2 -4.74 33.46 -26.62
C GLY A 2 -4.41 31.99 -26.36
N GLU A 3 -4.19 31.25 -27.48
CA GLU A 3 -3.63 29.90 -27.42
C GLU A 3 -2.20 30.00 -26.86
N ASN A 4 -1.95 29.33 -25.73
CA ASN A 4 -0.60 29.08 -25.27
C ASN A 4 -0.27 27.60 -25.51
N ARG A 5 0.14 27.29 -26.75
CA ARG A 5 0.75 26.02 -27.13
C ARG A 5 2.17 26.01 -26.59
N LEU A 6 2.40 25.24 -25.52
CA LEU A 6 3.73 24.79 -25.19
C LEU A 6 4.01 23.48 -25.94
N THR A 7 4.49 23.62 -27.18
CA THR A 7 5.12 22.54 -27.94
C THR A 7 6.58 22.46 -27.52
N GLY A 8 6.93 21.47 -26.74
CA GLY A 8 8.30 21.09 -26.42
C GLY A 8 8.42 19.58 -26.38
N ALA A 9 9.25 19.03 -27.27
CA ALA A 9 9.80 17.65 -27.41
C ALA A 9 9.01 16.54 -26.70
N GLY A 10 8.40 15.66 -27.51
CA GLY A 10 7.50 14.57 -27.10
C GLY A 10 8.10 13.54 -26.17
N TYR A 11 8.10 13.84 -24.88
CA TYR A 11 8.07 12.82 -23.86
C TYR A 11 6.62 12.36 -23.72
N PRO A 12 6.34 11.03 -23.67
CA PRO A 12 5.00 10.57 -23.39
C PRO A 12 4.56 11.19 -22.06
N VAL A 13 3.38 11.81 -22.03
CA VAL A 13 2.79 12.36 -20.79
C VAL A 13 2.82 11.23 -19.77
N ARG A 14 3.70 11.33 -18.78
CA ARG A 14 3.83 10.30 -17.73
C ARG A 14 2.58 10.38 -16.86
N ARG A 15 1.70 9.42 -17.01
CA ARG A 15 0.50 9.28 -16.19
C ARG A 15 0.88 8.69 -14.84
N LEU A 16 0.43 9.35 -13.78
CA LEU A 16 0.47 8.80 -12.43
C LEU A 16 -0.83 8.04 -12.16
N SER A 17 -0.74 6.82 -11.64
CA SER A 17 -1.91 6.23 -10.99
C SER A 17 -2.01 6.74 -9.54
N LYS A 18 -3.21 6.68 -8.95
CA LYS A 18 -3.43 6.89 -7.51
C LYS A 18 -2.39 6.16 -6.65
N THR A 19 -2.18 4.88 -6.92
CA THR A 19 -1.20 4.05 -6.19
C THR A 19 0.23 4.59 -6.30
N ARG A 20 0.67 5.03 -7.48
CA ARG A 20 2.00 5.64 -7.66
C ARG A 20 2.15 6.95 -6.91
N LEU A 21 1.10 7.76 -6.87
CA LEU A 21 1.11 8.99 -6.08
C LEU A 21 1.23 8.68 -4.58
N LEU A 22 0.50 7.68 -4.08
CA LEU A 22 0.65 7.20 -2.70
C LEU A 22 2.05 6.63 -2.42
N SER A 23 2.67 5.93 -3.39
CA SER A 23 4.06 5.46 -3.29
C SER A 23 5.04 6.62 -3.14
N HIS A 24 4.84 7.73 -3.89
CA HIS A 24 5.64 8.95 -3.74
C HIS A 24 5.50 9.55 -2.34
N LEU A 25 4.26 9.67 -1.83
CA LEU A 25 3.98 10.23 -0.51
C LEU A 25 4.59 9.40 0.62
N GLN A 26 4.69 8.09 0.45
CA GLN A 26 5.42 7.24 1.37
C GLN A 26 6.93 7.48 1.28
N CYS A 27 7.47 7.54 0.06
CA CYS A 27 8.89 7.72 -0.20
C CYS A 27 9.13 8.06 -1.69
N PRO A 28 9.67 9.25 -2.03
CA PRO A 28 9.98 9.61 -3.42
C PRO A 28 10.84 8.57 -4.14
N ARG A 29 11.84 8.00 -3.43
CA ARG A 29 12.68 6.92 -3.97
C ARG A 29 11.88 5.67 -4.33
N ARG A 30 10.81 5.35 -3.57
CA ARG A 30 9.92 4.23 -3.87
C ARG A 30 9.26 4.43 -5.24
N LEU A 31 8.66 5.60 -5.49
CA LEU A 31 8.05 5.92 -6.80
C LEU A 31 9.06 5.79 -7.93
N TRP A 32 10.27 6.31 -7.74
CA TRP A 32 11.34 6.25 -8.73
C TRP A 32 11.73 4.79 -9.02
N LEU A 33 11.95 3.98 -7.99
CA LEU A 33 12.29 2.56 -8.14
C LEU A 33 11.16 1.75 -8.79
N GLU A 34 9.91 1.99 -8.44
CA GLU A 34 8.74 1.35 -9.10
C GLU A 34 8.70 1.63 -10.61
N THR A 35 9.25 2.76 -11.03
CA THR A 35 9.23 3.19 -12.42
C THR A 35 10.44 2.72 -13.21
N PHE A 36 11.63 2.83 -12.65
CA PHE A 36 12.89 2.64 -13.36
C PHE A 36 13.66 1.38 -12.98
N ARG A 37 13.37 0.79 -11.82
CA ARG A 37 14.05 -0.40 -11.29
C ARG A 37 13.07 -1.38 -10.62
N PRO A 38 11.96 -1.74 -11.31
CA PRO A 38 10.94 -2.62 -10.74
C PRO A 38 11.49 -4.01 -10.36
N GLU A 39 12.57 -4.45 -11.00
CA GLU A 39 13.24 -5.72 -10.70
C GLU A 39 13.83 -5.82 -9.28
N LEU A 40 14.03 -4.67 -8.62
CA LEU A 40 14.52 -4.62 -7.23
C LEU A 40 13.41 -4.82 -6.19
N ALA A 41 12.16 -4.88 -6.63
CA ALA A 41 11.02 -5.11 -5.75
C ALA A 41 11.01 -6.55 -5.23
N ALA A 42 10.94 -6.69 -3.91
CA ALA A 42 10.75 -8.00 -3.28
C ALA A 42 9.25 -8.33 -3.23
N THR A 43 8.88 -9.47 -3.80
CA THR A 43 7.53 -10.01 -3.63
C THR A 43 7.49 -10.81 -2.32
N SER A 44 6.63 -10.41 -1.39
CA SER A 44 6.43 -11.17 -0.15
C SER A 44 5.07 -11.87 -0.13
N ALA A 45 4.99 -13.00 0.57
CA ALA A 45 3.71 -13.68 0.80
C ALA A 45 2.69 -12.74 1.50
N ALA A 46 3.16 -11.87 2.40
CA ALA A 46 2.31 -10.88 3.06
C ALA A 46 1.72 -9.85 2.07
N THR A 47 2.51 -9.40 1.09
CA THR A 47 2.02 -8.50 0.03
C THR A 47 0.97 -9.20 -0.83
N ALA A 48 1.22 -10.45 -1.23
CA ALA A 48 0.25 -11.23 -2.01
C ALA A 48 -1.05 -11.47 -1.23
N ALA A 49 -0.95 -11.78 0.07
CA ALA A 49 -2.11 -11.95 0.95
C ALA A 49 -2.93 -10.65 1.10
N ALA A 50 -2.25 -9.49 1.22
CA ALA A 50 -2.92 -8.19 1.29
C ALA A 50 -3.69 -7.86 0.00
N PHE A 51 -3.12 -8.14 -1.18
CA PHE A 51 -3.81 -8.00 -2.45
C PHE A 51 -5.02 -8.92 -2.55
N SER A 52 -4.87 -10.19 -2.16
CA SER A 52 -5.97 -11.15 -2.15
C SER A 52 -7.11 -10.70 -1.22
N ALA A 53 -6.77 -10.22 -0.03
CA ALA A 53 -7.75 -9.67 0.92
C ALA A 53 -8.48 -8.45 0.33
N GLY A 54 -7.77 -7.52 -0.30
CA GLY A 54 -8.36 -6.36 -0.98
C GLY A 54 -9.36 -6.78 -2.06
N ASN A 55 -8.98 -7.71 -2.93
CA ASN A 55 -9.85 -8.23 -4.00
C ASN A 55 -11.11 -8.91 -3.43
N SER A 56 -10.96 -9.70 -2.36
CA SER A 56 -12.09 -10.39 -1.71
C SER A 56 -13.06 -9.39 -1.10
N VAL A 57 -12.58 -8.38 -0.38
CA VAL A 57 -13.42 -7.34 0.22
C VAL A 57 -14.07 -6.48 -0.86
N GLY A 58 -13.38 -6.14 -1.95
CA GLY A 58 -13.95 -5.45 -3.10
C GLY A 58 -15.08 -6.25 -3.76
N ALA A 59 -14.93 -7.58 -3.88
CA ALA A 59 -16.00 -8.45 -4.40
C ALA A 59 -17.24 -8.44 -3.49
N VAL A 60 -17.05 -8.46 -2.18
CA VAL A 60 -18.17 -8.33 -1.21
C VAL A 60 -18.80 -6.95 -1.28
N ALA A 61 -18.00 -5.87 -1.39
CA ALA A 61 -18.54 -4.52 -1.55
C ALA A 61 -19.44 -4.41 -2.78
N ARG A 62 -19.06 -5.01 -3.92
CA ARG A 62 -19.91 -5.04 -5.11
C ARG A 62 -21.26 -5.73 -4.86
N ARG A 63 -21.31 -6.77 -4.02
CA ARG A 63 -22.58 -7.41 -3.65
C ARG A 63 -23.42 -6.51 -2.74
N ILE A 64 -22.80 -5.90 -1.72
CA ILE A 64 -23.50 -5.06 -0.75
C ILE A 64 -24.07 -3.80 -1.40
N TYR A 65 -23.27 -3.11 -2.22
CA TYR A 65 -23.67 -1.85 -2.86
C TYR A 65 -24.42 -2.03 -4.17
N GLY A 66 -24.15 -3.13 -4.91
CA GLY A 66 -24.60 -3.29 -6.29
C GLY A 66 -26.09 -3.59 -6.46
N GLY A 67 -26.68 -4.32 -5.53
CA GLY A 67 -28.06 -4.79 -5.71
C GLY A 67 -28.25 -5.52 -7.05
N SER A 68 -29.38 -5.23 -7.74
CA SER A 68 -29.69 -5.75 -9.08
C SER A 68 -29.09 -4.91 -10.22
N ASP A 69 -28.73 -3.64 -9.97
CA ASP A 69 -28.50 -2.64 -11.01
C ASP A 69 -27.04 -2.11 -11.02
N GLY A 70 -26.17 -2.71 -10.19
CA GLY A 70 -24.77 -2.34 -10.11
C GLY A 70 -23.97 -2.74 -11.37
N VAL A 71 -23.16 -1.82 -11.90
CA VAL A 71 -22.37 -2.02 -13.11
C VAL A 71 -20.89 -2.03 -12.79
N LEU A 72 -20.19 -3.13 -13.09
CA LEU A 72 -18.75 -3.25 -12.98
C LEU A 72 -18.07 -2.86 -14.29
N ILE A 73 -17.15 -1.91 -14.23
CA ILE A 73 -16.30 -1.52 -15.37
C ILE A 73 -15.06 -2.42 -15.37
N ASP A 74 -15.21 -3.61 -15.93
CA ASP A 74 -14.13 -4.60 -16.02
C ASP A 74 -13.42 -4.53 -17.37
N THR A 75 -12.37 -3.74 -17.43
CA THR A 75 -11.49 -3.58 -18.60
C THR A 75 -10.06 -4.07 -18.32
N GLY A 76 -9.88 -4.82 -17.25
CA GLY A 76 -8.55 -5.27 -16.81
C GLY A 76 -7.60 -4.07 -16.62
N THR A 77 -6.45 -4.10 -17.30
CA THR A 77 -5.44 -3.06 -17.26
C THR A 77 -5.61 -1.99 -18.34
N ASP A 78 -6.59 -2.12 -19.23
CA ASP A 78 -6.84 -1.15 -20.29
C ASP A 78 -7.50 0.11 -19.72
N THR A 79 -6.68 1.10 -19.50
CA THR A 79 -7.07 2.39 -18.95
C THR A 79 -7.95 3.22 -19.90
N ALA A 80 -7.65 3.17 -21.21
CA ALA A 80 -8.40 3.94 -22.18
C ALA A 80 -9.82 3.39 -22.32
N ALA A 81 -9.95 2.06 -22.36
CA ALA A 81 -11.25 1.38 -22.36
C ALA A 81 -12.04 1.68 -21.06
N ALA A 82 -11.37 1.73 -19.89
CA ALA A 82 -12.04 2.05 -18.63
C ALA A 82 -12.60 3.48 -18.61
N LEU A 83 -11.81 4.45 -19.07
CA LEU A 83 -12.26 5.86 -19.17
C LEU A 83 -13.44 5.99 -20.14
N ALA A 84 -13.36 5.36 -21.32
CA ALA A 84 -14.42 5.39 -22.32
C ALA A 84 -15.72 4.77 -21.79
N ALA A 85 -15.64 3.58 -21.20
CA ALA A 85 -16.79 2.89 -20.61
C ALA A 85 -17.42 3.68 -19.47
N THR A 86 -16.60 4.31 -18.60
CA THR A 86 -17.10 5.17 -17.52
C THR A 86 -17.88 6.35 -18.10
N THR A 87 -17.33 7.02 -19.10
CA THR A 87 -18.00 8.17 -19.75
C THR A 87 -19.32 7.76 -20.39
N GLU A 88 -19.33 6.68 -21.18
CA GLU A 88 -20.53 6.17 -21.85
C GLU A 88 -21.67 5.85 -20.84
N ILE A 89 -21.33 5.17 -19.74
CA ILE A 89 -22.29 4.81 -18.71
C ILE A 89 -22.85 6.05 -18.00
N LEU A 90 -22.00 7.02 -17.67
CA LEU A 90 -22.42 8.26 -17.00
C LEU A 90 -23.31 9.12 -17.91
N GLU A 91 -22.95 9.27 -19.19
CA GLU A 91 -23.75 9.99 -20.19
C GLU A 91 -25.08 9.28 -20.51
N GLY A 92 -25.08 7.95 -20.44
CA GLY A 92 -26.29 7.13 -20.57
C GLY A 92 -27.27 7.23 -19.41
N GLY A 93 -26.92 7.95 -18.34
CA GLY A 93 -27.78 8.18 -17.19
C GLY A 93 -27.96 6.94 -16.31
N ALA A 94 -26.86 6.26 -16.01
CA ALA A 94 -26.86 5.08 -15.13
C ALA A 94 -27.61 5.33 -13.82
N CYS A 95 -28.54 4.45 -13.48
CA CYS A 95 -29.36 4.55 -12.28
C CYS A 95 -28.80 3.74 -11.10
N GLY A 96 -27.91 2.77 -11.36
CA GLY A 96 -27.30 1.91 -10.37
C GLY A 96 -25.89 2.33 -9.96
N PRO A 97 -25.35 1.71 -8.90
CA PRO A 97 -23.97 1.92 -8.48
C PRO A 97 -22.97 1.47 -9.55
N LEU A 98 -21.89 2.26 -9.71
CA LEU A 98 -20.78 1.92 -10.61
C LEU A 98 -19.58 1.44 -9.79
N PHE A 99 -18.91 0.41 -10.28
CA PHE A 99 -17.70 -0.15 -9.67
C PHE A 99 -16.51 0.00 -10.60
N GLU A 100 -15.34 0.33 -10.05
CA GLU A 100 -14.10 0.53 -10.77
C GLU A 100 -14.18 1.65 -11.83
N ALA A 101 -15.02 2.65 -11.59
CA ALA A 101 -15.18 3.77 -12.50
C ALA A 101 -13.88 4.59 -12.62
N ALA A 102 -13.41 4.79 -13.85
CA ALA A 102 -12.13 5.42 -14.12
C ALA A 102 -12.27 6.90 -14.43
N PHE A 103 -11.42 7.73 -13.82
CA PHE A 103 -11.33 9.16 -14.06
C PHE A 103 -9.88 9.59 -14.24
N GLU A 104 -9.66 10.62 -15.06
CA GLU A 104 -8.34 11.21 -15.26
C GLU A 104 -8.45 12.75 -15.21
N TYR A 105 -7.60 13.34 -14.38
CA TYR A 105 -7.44 14.79 -14.32
C TYR A 105 -6.04 15.16 -13.81
N GLY A 106 -5.46 16.25 -14.34
CA GLY A 106 -4.15 16.74 -13.91
C GLY A 106 -3.00 15.74 -14.06
N GLY A 107 -3.11 14.79 -15.00
CA GLY A 107 -2.13 13.74 -15.22
C GLY A 107 -2.21 12.57 -14.23
N VAL A 108 -3.27 12.50 -13.42
CA VAL A 108 -3.52 11.41 -12.49
C VAL A 108 -4.76 10.63 -12.90
N LEU A 109 -4.59 9.31 -12.97
CA LEU A 109 -5.64 8.34 -13.20
C LEU A 109 -6.04 7.69 -11.86
N ILE A 110 -7.34 7.59 -11.65
CA ILE A 110 -7.93 6.82 -10.55
C ILE A 110 -8.92 5.77 -11.08
N ARG A 111 -9.20 4.77 -10.25
CA ARG A 111 -10.40 3.95 -10.31
C ARG A 111 -11.12 4.07 -8.98
N ALA A 112 -12.39 4.48 -9.03
CA ALA A 112 -13.24 4.59 -7.86
C ALA A 112 -13.84 3.23 -7.55
N ASP A 113 -13.66 2.73 -6.33
CA ASP A 113 -14.16 1.40 -5.93
C ASP A 113 -15.67 1.32 -6.10
N VAL A 114 -16.40 2.31 -5.56
CA VAL A 114 -17.87 2.37 -5.65
C VAL A 114 -18.33 3.82 -5.82
N LEU A 115 -19.15 4.06 -6.83
CA LEU A 115 -19.91 5.28 -7.01
C LEU A 115 -21.40 4.99 -6.84
N VAL A 116 -21.98 5.46 -5.75
CA VAL A 116 -23.42 5.32 -5.49
C VAL A 116 -24.16 6.54 -6.02
N PRO A 117 -25.13 6.38 -6.95
CA PRO A 117 -25.87 7.51 -7.48
C PRO A 117 -26.71 8.19 -6.39
N LEU A 118 -26.69 9.50 -6.39
CA LEU A 118 -27.55 10.38 -5.61
C LEU A 118 -28.31 11.30 -6.56
N ARG A 119 -29.37 11.99 -6.08
CA ARG A 119 -30.09 12.93 -6.94
C ARG A 119 -29.15 14.00 -7.49
N GLY A 120 -28.84 13.91 -8.80
CA GLY A 120 -28.01 14.86 -9.53
C GLY A 120 -26.51 14.81 -9.23
N SER A 121 -26.01 13.78 -8.52
CA SER A 121 -24.59 13.60 -8.20
C SER A 121 -24.32 12.17 -7.77
N TYR A 122 -23.13 11.92 -7.19
CA TYR A 122 -22.69 10.62 -6.70
C TYR A 122 -22.07 10.73 -5.29
N ARG A 123 -22.18 9.66 -4.53
CA ARG A 123 -21.35 9.42 -3.35
C ARG A 123 -20.20 8.51 -3.76
N LEU A 124 -18.97 8.95 -3.48
CA LEU A 124 -17.77 8.13 -3.61
C LEU A 124 -17.60 7.30 -2.35
N VAL A 125 -17.45 5.99 -2.49
CA VAL A 125 -17.11 5.08 -1.39
C VAL A 125 -15.83 4.34 -1.74
N GLU A 126 -14.78 4.60 -0.98
CA GLU A 126 -13.53 3.85 -1.03
C GLU A 126 -13.64 2.64 -0.11
N VAL A 127 -13.17 1.48 -0.56
CA VAL A 127 -13.29 0.20 0.17
C VAL A 127 -11.93 -0.28 0.64
N LYS A 128 -11.82 -0.61 1.92
CA LYS A 128 -10.55 -1.08 2.51
C LYS A 128 -10.73 -2.39 3.28
N ALA A 129 -9.81 -3.32 3.09
CA ALA A 129 -9.74 -4.56 3.84
C ALA A 129 -9.23 -4.39 5.30
N SER A 130 -8.89 -3.17 5.71
CA SER A 130 -8.55 -2.86 7.11
C SER A 130 -9.79 -2.87 7.99
N THR A 131 -9.58 -3.04 9.29
CA THR A 131 -10.66 -3.06 10.30
C THR A 131 -10.84 -1.72 11.01
N ALA A 132 -10.16 -0.68 10.56
CA ALA A 132 -10.25 0.67 11.12
C ALA A 132 -9.85 1.73 10.09
N LEU A 133 -10.35 2.94 10.31
CA LEU A 133 -9.94 4.14 9.59
C LEU A 133 -8.48 4.47 9.92
N LYS A 134 -7.73 4.94 8.93
CA LYS A 134 -6.33 5.39 9.07
C LYS A 134 -6.13 6.68 8.30
N ASP A 135 -5.14 7.48 8.69
CA ASP A 135 -4.86 8.77 8.06
C ASP A 135 -4.53 8.63 6.56
N GLU A 136 -3.82 7.56 6.17
CA GLU A 136 -3.52 7.30 4.76
C GLU A 136 -4.75 7.06 3.89
N HIS A 137 -5.88 6.64 4.47
CA HIS A 137 -7.12 6.44 3.74
C HIS A 137 -7.77 7.79 3.36
N ALA A 138 -7.66 8.80 4.22
CA ALA A 138 -8.14 10.15 3.91
C ALA A 138 -7.34 10.77 2.74
N ILE A 139 -6.04 10.52 2.67
CA ILE A 139 -5.19 10.94 1.54
C ILE A 139 -5.65 10.27 0.23
N ASP A 140 -5.93 8.98 0.28
CA ASP A 140 -6.43 8.22 -0.87
C ASP A 140 -7.75 8.80 -1.38
N CYS A 141 -8.71 9.03 -0.48
CA CYS A 141 -10.01 9.64 -0.80
C CYS A 141 -9.86 11.08 -1.33
N ALA A 142 -8.93 11.88 -0.79
CA ALA A 142 -8.69 13.25 -1.25
C ALA A 142 -8.17 13.29 -2.69
N ILE A 143 -7.25 12.39 -3.05
CA ILE A 143 -6.75 12.27 -4.43
C ILE A 143 -7.90 11.93 -5.37
N GLN A 144 -8.76 10.99 -5.01
CA GLN A 144 -9.90 10.60 -5.84
C GLN A 144 -10.92 11.71 -5.98
N ASN A 145 -11.29 12.37 -4.87
CA ASN A 145 -12.19 13.52 -4.89
C ASN A 145 -11.69 14.64 -5.81
N TRP A 146 -10.40 14.96 -5.70
CA TRP A 146 -9.77 16.01 -6.53
C TRP A 146 -9.78 15.64 -8.02
N VAL A 147 -9.43 14.39 -8.36
CA VAL A 147 -9.42 13.92 -9.76
C VAL A 147 -10.83 13.90 -10.33
N MET A 148 -11.82 13.37 -9.61
CA MET A 148 -13.20 13.31 -10.06
C MET A 148 -13.78 14.71 -10.25
N SER A 149 -13.54 15.62 -9.29
CA SER A 149 -14.01 17.02 -9.38
C SER A 149 -13.40 17.73 -10.57
N GLY A 150 -12.10 17.53 -10.83
CA GLY A 150 -11.43 18.09 -12.00
C GLY A 150 -11.87 17.48 -13.33
N ALA A 151 -12.31 16.23 -13.32
CA ALA A 151 -12.90 15.55 -14.48
C ALA A 151 -14.39 15.94 -14.71
N GLY A 152 -14.95 16.82 -13.89
CA GLY A 152 -16.32 17.34 -14.05
C GLY A 152 -17.39 16.58 -13.27
N LEU A 153 -17.02 15.60 -12.44
CA LEU A 153 -17.94 14.82 -11.60
C LEU A 153 -17.57 14.97 -10.12
N ALA A 154 -17.84 16.13 -9.52
CA ALA A 154 -17.60 16.35 -8.10
C ALA A 154 -18.52 15.45 -7.25
N PRO A 155 -17.99 14.56 -6.40
CA PRO A 155 -18.80 13.76 -5.48
C PRO A 155 -19.51 14.66 -4.48
N ARG A 156 -20.77 14.36 -4.17
CA ARG A 156 -21.55 15.09 -3.15
C ARG A 156 -21.07 14.74 -1.73
N SER A 157 -20.61 13.52 -1.53
CA SER A 157 -20.03 13.04 -0.29
C SER A 157 -18.98 11.98 -0.57
N VAL A 158 -18.04 11.85 0.35
CA VAL A 158 -16.96 10.87 0.29
C VAL A 158 -16.97 10.04 1.56
N SER A 159 -17.07 8.74 1.42
CA SER A 159 -17.10 7.78 2.52
C SER A 159 -16.00 6.75 2.34
N LEU A 160 -15.61 6.14 3.45
CA LEU A 160 -14.73 4.99 3.49
C LEU A 160 -15.46 3.81 4.13
N ALA A 161 -15.51 2.69 3.43
CA ALA A 161 -16.02 1.43 3.93
C ALA A 161 -14.86 0.52 4.34
N HIS A 162 -14.87 0.04 5.58
CA HIS A 162 -13.87 -0.88 6.11
C HIS A 162 -14.53 -2.10 6.75
N VAL A 163 -13.76 -3.18 6.95
CA VAL A 163 -14.26 -4.42 7.56
C VAL A 163 -14.60 -4.17 9.04
N ASP A 164 -15.78 -4.57 9.49
CA ASP A 164 -16.12 -4.65 10.91
C ASP A 164 -15.53 -5.94 11.50
N ASN A 165 -14.59 -5.81 12.40
CA ASN A 165 -13.98 -6.95 13.10
C ASN A 165 -14.91 -7.63 14.13
N ARG A 166 -16.12 -7.10 14.32
CA ARG A 166 -17.18 -7.68 15.17
C ARG A 166 -18.21 -8.44 14.34
N PHE A 167 -18.06 -8.42 12.98
CA PHE A 167 -18.98 -9.14 12.11
C PHE A 167 -18.88 -10.64 12.33
N GLU A 168 -20.01 -11.28 12.54
CA GLU A 168 -20.13 -12.73 12.67
C GLU A 168 -20.75 -13.30 11.40
N TYR A 169 -19.95 -14.05 10.65
CA TYR A 169 -20.45 -14.75 9.46
C TYR A 169 -21.30 -15.95 9.85
N ARG A 170 -22.50 -16.01 9.30
CA ARG A 170 -23.49 -17.09 9.59
C ARG A 170 -23.72 -18.06 8.44
N GLY A 171 -22.84 -17.99 7.43
CA GLY A 171 -22.98 -18.84 6.24
C GLY A 171 -23.86 -18.20 5.15
N ASN A 172 -24.17 -19.00 4.12
CA ASN A 172 -25.05 -18.64 3.00
C ASN A 172 -24.60 -17.43 2.16
N ASP A 173 -23.31 -17.13 2.15
CA ASP A 173 -22.76 -15.96 1.44
C ASP A 173 -23.40 -14.61 1.86
N ASP A 174 -24.01 -14.56 3.05
CA ASP A 174 -24.56 -13.32 3.59
C ASP A 174 -23.48 -12.51 4.32
N TYR A 175 -23.03 -11.45 3.67
CA TYR A 175 -22.05 -10.49 4.17
C TYR A 175 -22.66 -9.14 4.53
N ASN A 176 -23.98 -9.05 4.67
CA ASN A 176 -24.61 -7.81 5.12
C ASN A 176 -24.12 -7.46 6.54
N GLY A 177 -23.58 -6.25 6.69
CA GLY A 177 -22.96 -5.80 7.94
C GLY A 177 -21.45 -6.08 8.06
N LEU A 178 -20.81 -6.77 7.07
CA LEU A 178 -19.34 -6.91 7.06
C LEU A 178 -18.61 -5.58 6.92
N LEU A 179 -19.21 -4.61 6.21
CA LEU A 179 -18.61 -3.30 5.97
C LEU A 179 -19.28 -2.23 6.82
N VAL A 180 -18.45 -1.45 7.51
CA VAL A 180 -18.85 -0.20 8.19
C VAL A 180 -18.42 0.97 7.33
N GLU A 181 -19.37 1.84 7.01
CA GLU A 181 -19.13 3.05 6.22
C GLU A 181 -18.98 4.27 7.15
N CYS A 182 -17.91 5.04 6.97
CA CYS A 182 -17.60 6.24 7.70
C CYS A 182 -17.53 7.42 6.73
N ASP A 183 -18.20 8.53 7.04
CA ASP A 183 -18.00 9.79 6.31
C ASP A 183 -16.59 10.33 6.57
N VAL A 184 -15.89 10.68 5.49
CA VAL A 184 -14.54 11.26 5.56
C VAL A 184 -14.47 12.63 4.87
N GLY A 185 -15.60 13.24 4.56
CA GLY A 185 -15.70 14.50 3.83
C GLY A 185 -14.87 15.63 4.44
N ASP A 186 -14.93 15.84 5.74
CA ASP A 186 -14.15 16.88 6.43
C ASP A 186 -12.64 16.64 6.29
N SER A 187 -12.20 15.40 6.45
CA SER A 187 -10.79 15.02 6.28
C SER A 187 -10.32 15.22 4.85
N VAL A 188 -11.15 14.87 3.87
CA VAL A 188 -10.88 15.07 2.44
C VAL A 188 -10.78 16.55 2.12
N ALA A 189 -11.72 17.37 2.57
CA ALA A 189 -11.72 18.82 2.34
C ALA A 189 -10.46 19.51 2.91
N ALA A 190 -9.99 19.04 4.07
CA ALA A 190 -8.76 19.55 4.68
C ALA A 190 -7.49 19.24 3.86
N LEU A 191 -7.52 18.19 3.03
CA LEU A 191 -6.37 17.72 2.24
C LEU A 191 -6.42 18.15 0.77
N ASP A 192 -7.58 18.50 0.23
CA ASP A 192 -7.83 18.73 -1.19
C ASP A 192 -6.84 19.75 -1.81
N HIS A 193 -6.56 20.84 -1.09
CA HIS A 193 -5.63 21.88 -1.53
C HIS A 193 -4.17 21.41 -1.65
N GLN A 194 -3.81 20.27 -1.06
CA GLN A 194 -2.45 19.71 -1.08
C GLN A 194 -2.23 18.82 -2.31
N VAL A 195 -3.29 18.25 -2.88
CA VAL A 195 -3.20 17.27 -3.98
C VAL A 195 -2.42 17.80 -5.17
N PRO A 196 -2.64 19.04 -5.67
CA PRO A 196 -1.87 19.59 -6.80
C PRO A 196 -0.37 19.66 -6.52
N ARG A 197 0.02 19.93 -5.26
CA ARG A 197 1.42 19.93 -4.85
C ARG A 197 2.00 18.52 -4.89
N TRP A 198 1.30 17.55 -4.33
CA TRP A 198 1.76 16.14 -4.33
C TRP A 198 1.99 15.62 -5.74
N ILE A 199 1.11 15.98 -6.68
CA ILE A 199 1.24 15.60 -8.10
C ILE A 199 2.50 16.22 -8.71
N ARG A 200 2.72 17.53 -8.52
CA ARG A 200 3.92 18.20 -9.04
C ARG A 200 5.20 17.59 -8.49
N ASP A 201 5.24 17.34 -7.18
CA ASP A 201 6.41 16.78 -6.51
C ASP A 201 6.70 15.34 -7.00
N ALA A 202 5.65 14.54 -7.23
CA ALA A 202 5.77 13.20 -7.79
C ALA A 202 6.27 13.21 -9.24
N LEU A 203 5.75 14.11 -10.09
CA LEU A 203 6.22 14.26 -11.47
C LEU A 203 7.68 14.74 -11.51
N ALA A 204 8.05 15.72 -10.67
CA ALA A 204 9.43 16.15 -10.55
C ALA A 204 10.40 15.04 -10.13
N THR A 205 9.93 14.13 -9.26
CA THR A 205 10.70 12.92 -8.89
C THR A 205 10.93 12.01 -10.10
N LEU A 206 9.95 11.86 -10.98
CA LEU A 206 10.09 11.02 -12.17
C LEU A 206 10.92 11.66 -13.28
N ASP A 207 11.03 12.98 -13.30
CA ASP A 207 11.87 13.72 -14.25
C ASP A 207 13.33 13.84 -13.77
N GLY A 208 13.58 13.57 -12.49
CA GLY A 208 14.91 13.60 -11.87
C GLY A 208 15.64 12.26 -11.88
N GLY A 209 16.84 12.26 -11.29
CA GLY A 209 17.59 11.05 -10.95
C GLY A 209 17.00 10.33 -9.74
N GLU A 210 17.58 9.18 -9.37
CA GLU A 210 17.19 8.43 -8.18
C GLU A 210 17.33 9.31 -6.93
N PRO A 211 16.25 9.57 -6.17
CA PRO A 211 16.33 10.40 -4.98
C PRO A 211 17.10 9.73 -3.85
N GLU A 212 17.94 10.50 -3.17
CA GLU A 212 18.54 10.07 -1.92
C GLU A 212 17.54 10.25 -0.77
N VAL A 213 17.08 9.14 -0.20
CA VAL A 213 16.15 9.14 0.93
C VAL A 213 16.68 8.22 2.01
N ALA A 214 16.81 8.76 3.23
CA ALA A 214 17.18 7.99 4.40
C ALA A 214 16.18 6.87 4.68
N VAL A 215 16.66 5.67 5.01
CA VAL A 215 15.78 4.58 5.43
C VAL A 215 15.23 4.83 6.83
N GLY A 216 13.99 4.38 7.08
CA GLY A 216 13.35 4.65 8.37
C GLY A 216 11.98 4.01 8.49
N ALA A 217 11.16 4.56 9.39
CA ALA A 217 9.82 4.06 9.70
C ALA A 217 8.88 4.05 8.48
N GLN A 218 9.05 4.97 7.52
CA GLN A 218 8.25 5.01 6.29
C GLN A 218 8.36 3.72 5.48
N CYS A 219 9.46 2.98 5.59
CA CYS A 219 9.64 1.71 4.87
C CYS A 219 8.72 0.59 5.37
N ASP A 220 8.22 0.71 6.59
CA ASP A 220 7.33 -0.26 7.25
C ASP A 220 5.87 0.20 7.31
N LYS A 221 5.56 1.43 6.87
CA LYS A 221 4.16 1.88 6.79
C LYS A 221 3.38 0.99 5.81
N PRO A 222 2.12 0.66 6.11
CA PRO A 222 1.30 -0.10 5.18
C PRO A 222 0.98 0.67 3.89
N PRO A 223 1.07 0.03 2.71
CA PRO A 223 1.74 -1.25 2.50
C PRO A 223 3.26 -1.11 2.63
N ALA A 224 3.90 -2.10 3.26
CA ALA A 224 5.36 -2.09 3.41
C ALA A 224 6.06 -1.89 2.07
N CYS A 225 7.16 -1.12 2.08
CA CYS A 225 7.89 -0.80 0.85
C CYS A 225 8.52 -2.05 0.23
N PRO A 226 8.21 -2.40 -1.02
CA PRO A 226 8.77 -3.59 -1.67
C PRO A 226 10.28 -3.50 -1.90
N PHE A 227 10.84 -2.30 -1.87
CA PHE A 227 12.28 -2.04 -2.05
C PHE A 227 13.06 -2.02 -0.74
N LYS A 228 12.41 -2.31 0.39
CA LYS A 228 13.05 -2.26 1.70
C LYS A 228 14.34 -3.09 1.74
N GLN A 229 14.31 -4.32 1.23
CA GLN A 229 15.48 -5.19 1.23
C GLN A 229 16.64 -4.57 0.46
N SER A 230 16.42 -4.03 -0.72
CA SER A 230 17.44 -3.36 -1.54
C SER A 230 18.02 -2.14 -0.83
N CYS A 231 17.16 -1.27 -0.26
CA CYS A 231 17.60 -0.05 0.42
C CYS A 231 18.36 -0.31 1.73
N TRP A 232 17.98 -1.35 2.48
CA TRP A 232 18.55 -1.62 3.80
C TRP A 232 19.77 -2.53 3.74
N SER A 233 19.85 -3.43 2.77
CA SER A 233 20.89 -4.47 2.72
C SER A 233 21.88 -4.29 1.57
N ALA A 234 21.46 -3.70 0.46
CA ALA A 234 22.26 -3.47 -0.75
C ALA A 234 23.09 -4.71 -1.17
N GLY A 235 22.51 -5.92 -1.04
CA GLY A 235 23.17 -7.18 -1.41
C GLY A 235 24.25 -7.67 -0.42
N ALA A 236 24.35 -7.10 0.79
CA ALA A 236 25.31 -7.54 1.80
C ALA A 236 25.12 -9.02 2.17
N ARG A 237 26.22 -9.74 2.32
CA ARG A 237 26.20 -11.17 2.69
C ARG A 237 25.64 -11.40 4.09
N TYR A 238 25.96 -10.49 5.02
CA TYR A 238 25.49 -10.50 6.40
C TYR A 238 24.87 -9.14 6.72
N PRO A 239 23.64 -8.88 6.27
CA PRO A 239 23.04 -7.55 6.37
C PRO A 239 22.87 -7.10 7.82
N VAL A 240 23.09 -5.81 8.09
CA VAL A 240 22.95 -5.23 9.44
C VAL A 240 21.54 -5.41 10.03
N THR A 241 20.54 -5.64 9.18
CA THR A 241 19.18 -5.99 9.62
C THR A 241 19.13 -7.28 10.44
N GLY A 242 20.12 -8.16 10.30
CA GLY A 242 20.26 -9.39 11.09
C GLY A 242 20.76 -9.17 12.53
N LEU A 243 21.21 -7.97 12.89
CA LEU A 243 21.63 -7.65 14.27
C LEU A 243 20.47 -7.68 15.27
N GLY A 244 19.23 -7.56 14.80
CA GLY A 244 18.04 -7.47 15.66
C GLY A 244 18.00 -6.18 16.49
N GLY A 245 16.98 -6.07 17.35
CA GLY A 245 16.78 -4.91 18.20
C GLY A 245 15.91 -3.81 17.57
N SER A 246 16.07 -2.57 18.03
CA SER A 246 15.23 -1.45 17.56
C SER A 246 15.46 -1.11 16.08
N LYS A 247 14.38 -1.09 15.30
CA LYS A 247 14.41 -0.73 13.88
C LYS A 247 15.06 0.66 13.66
N ALA A 248 14.82 1.61 14.56
CA ALA A 248 15.41 2.94 14.47
C ALA A 248 16.96 2.92 14.60
N LYS A 249 17.51 2.08 15.49
CA LYS A 249 18.95 1.92 15.62
C LYS A 249 19.56 1.24 14.39
N ILE A 250 18.89 0.24 13.84
CA ILE A 250 19.33 -0.39 12.59
C ILE A 250 19.27 0.59 11.42
N ALA A 251 18.20 1.38 11.31
CA ALA A 251 18.09 2.42 10.30
C ALA A 251 19.23 3.45 10.41
N ALA A 252 19.61 3.85 11.62
CA ALA A 252 20.74 4.74 11.84
C ALA A 252 22.07 4.15 11.31
N LEU A 253 22.34 2.87 11.59
CA LEU A 253 23.53 2.19 11.04
C LEU A 253 23.51 2.17 9.51
N VAL A 254 22.35 1.87 8.90
CA VAL A 254 22.20 1.87 7.44
C VAL A 254 22.43 3.27 6.86
N ASN A 255 21.90 4.32 7.49
CA ASN A 255 22.04 5.71 7.03
C ASN A 255 23.49 6.23 7.22
N ASP A 256 24.21 5.69 8.21
CA ASP A 256 25.65 5.93 8.41
C ASP A 256 26.55 5.13 7.42
N GLY A 257 25.93 4.38 6.49
CA GLY A 257 26.65 3.67 5.43
C GLY A 257 26.94 2.20 5.70
N TYR A 258 26.70 1.69 6.90
CA TYR A 258 26.93 0.27 7.21
C TYR A 258 25.86 -0.62 6.54
N ARG A 259 26.28 -1.62 5.79
CA ARG A 259 25.41 -2.60 5.13
C ARG A 259 25.63 -4.01 5.64
N ASP A 260 26.87 -4.39 5.93
CA ASP A 260 27.26 -5.70 6.45
C ASP A 260 27.59 -5.64 7.94
N ILE A 261 27.19 -6.61 8.71
CA ILE A 261 27.41 -6.70 10.15
C ILE A 261 28.90 -6.60 10.50
N ARG A 262 29.77 -7.15 9.64
CA ARG A 262 31.23 -7.18 9.88
C ARG A 262 31.87 -5.81 9.85
N ASP A 263 31.27 -4.86 9.11
CA ASP A 263 31.78 -3.52 8.94
C ASP A 263 31.34 -2.58 10.10
N VAL A 264 30.36 -2.99 10.91
CA VAL A 264 29.88 -2.19 12.04
C VAL A 264 30.88 -2.22 13.18
N PRO A 265 31.41 -1.06 13.65
CA PRO A 265 32.27 -1.01 14.82
C PRO A 265 31.58 -1.57 16.08
N ALA A 266 32.32 -2.27 16.93
CA ALA A 266 31.75 -2.94 18.12
C ALA A 266 31.13 -1.92 19.10
N GLU A 267 31.72 -0.74 19.22
CA GLU A 267 31.26 0.38 20.06
C GLU A 267 29.93 0.99 19.62
N ARG A 268 29.53 0.77 18.37
CA ARG A 268 28.21 1.16 17.85
C ARG A 268 27.10 0.21 18.26
N LEU A 269 27.44 -0.94 18.82
CA LEU A 269 26.50 -1.99 19.21
C LEU A 269 26.23 -1.94 20.71
N ALA A 270 25.05 -1.50 21.10
CA ALA A 270 24.70 -1.23 22.50
C ALA A 270 24.38 -2.50 23.31
N GLY A 271 24.10 -3.63 22.68
CA GLY A 271 23.61 -4.83 23.35
C GLY A 271 24.55 -6.03 23.24
N ALA A 272 24.69 -6.79 24.32
CA ALA A 272 25.51 -8.03 24.34
C ALA A 272 25.12 -9.02 23.24
N ALA A 273 23.81 -9.12 22.90
CA ALA A 273 23.33 -9.97 21.82
C ALA A 273 23.87 -9.52 20.45
N GLN A 274 23.82 -8.21 20.15
CA GLN A 274 24.34 -7.65 18.89
C GLN A 274 25.86 -7.83 18.80
N GLN A 275 26.59 -7.63 19.90
CA GLN A 275 28.05 -7.84 19.96
C GLN A 275 28.37 -9.32 19.70
N ARG A 276 27.62 -10.27 20.27
CA ARG A 276 27.80 -11.72 20.02
C ARG A 276 27.50 -12.05 18.54
N ILE A 277 26.41 -11.54 17.98
CA ILE A 277 26.08 -11.75 16.56
C ILE A 277 27.24 -11.26 15.69
N ARG A 278 27.72 -10.02 15.91
CA ARG A 278 28.85 -9.49 15.16
C ARG A 278 30.10 -10.35 15.32
N ALA A 279 30.46 -10.71 16.55
CA ALA A 279 31.66 -11.53 16.82
C ALA A 279 31.59 -12.91 16.15
N ALA A 280 30.42 -13.56 16.18
CA ALA A 280 30.20 -14.83 15.50
C ALA A 280 30.28 -14.69 13.97
N THR A 281 29.66 -13.62 13.43
CA THR A 281 29.69 -13.32 12.00
C THR A 281 31.10 -13.04 11.50
N CYS A 282 31.90 -12.24 12.25
CA CYS A 282 33.30 -11.96 11.89
C CYS A 282 34.18 -13.21 11.95
N ARG A 283 33.94 -14.14 12.90
CA ARG A 283 34.68 -15.40 13.01
C ARG A 283 34.24 -16.42 11.94
N GLY A 284 33.08 -16.25 11.34
CA GLY A 284 32.49 -17.22 10.40
C GLY A 284 32.08 -18.54 11.05
N ALA A 285 31.87 -18.58 12.40
CA ALA A 285 31.52 -19.75 13.15
C ALA A 285 30.40 -19.50 14.16
N ALA A 286 29.49 -20.47 14.29
CA ALA A 286 28.41 -20.41 15.28
C ALA A 286 28.99 -20.36 16.71
N GLN A 287 28.35 -19.59 17.57
CA GLN A 287 28.63 -19.54 18.99
C GLN A 287 27.51 -20.27 19.74
N LEU A 288 27.84 -21.38 20.34
CA LEU A 288 26.94 -22.16 21.18
C LEU A 288 27.38 -21.97 22.65
N GLU A 289 26.41 -21.69 23.52
CA GLU A 289 26.62 -21.63 24.95
C GLU A 289 26.55 -23.06 25.52
N GLU A 290 27.47 -23.40 26.40
CA GLU A 290 27.57 -24.74 26.98
C GLU A 290 26.27 -25.14 27.71
N ALA A 291 25.63 -24.18 28.40
CA ALA A 291 24.36 -24.39 29.05
C ALA A 291 23.25 -24.81 28.07
N ALA A 292 23.20 -24.20 26.90
CA ALA A 292 22.20 -24.52 25.86
C ALA A 292 22.48 -25.94 25.28
N VAL A 293 23.74 -26.27 25.08
CA VAL A 293 24.14 -27.62 24.61
C VAL A 293 23.77 -28.67 25.64
N THR A 294 24.08 -28.42 26.92
CA THR A 294 23.75 -29.34 28.04
C THR A 294 22.24 -29.50 28.17
N PHE A 295 21.49 -28.43 28.12
CA PHE A 295 20.01 -28.45 28.13
C PHE A 295 19.47 -29.31 26.97
N ALA A 296 19.92 -29.06 25.74
CA ALA A 296 19.43 -29.76 24.56
C ALA A 296 19.75 -31.27 24.60
N ARG A 297 20.92 -31.64 25.15
CA ARG A 297 21.33 -33.07 25.36
C ARG A 297 20.50 -33.72 26.46
N GLY A 298 20.11 -32.98 27.49
CA GLY A 298 19.30 -33.47 28.60
C GLY A 298 17.82 -33.69 28.30
N LEU A 299 17.31 -33.22 27.14
CA LEU A 299 15.93 -33.47 26.77
C LEU A 299 15.67 -34.93 26.45
N ALA A 300 14.68 -35.52 27.15
CA ALA A 300 14.28 -36.91 26.96
C ALA A 300 13.59 -37.17 25.61
N TYR A 301 13.59 -38.41 25.16
CA TYR A 301 12.82 -38.89 24.03
C TYR A 301 11.54 -39.63 24.52
N PRO A 302 10.39 -39.59 23.78
CA PRO A 302 10.20 -38.90 22.49
C PRO A 302 10.10 -37.39 22.65
N ARG A 303 10.52 -36.61 21.61
CA ARG A 303 10.38 -35.15 21.55
C ARG A 303 9.25 -34.78 20.60
N PHE A 304 8.39 -33.88 21.05
CA PHE A 304 7.28 -33.37 20.24
C PHE A 304 7.58 -31.93 19.91
N PHE A 305 7.44 -31.59 18.62
CA PHE A 305 7.55 -30.22 18.12
C PHE A 305 6.15 -29.77 17.76
N LEU A 306 5.68 -28.68 18.39
CA LEU A 306 4.38 -28.11 18.14
C LEU A 306 4.58 -26.77 17.47
N ASP A 307 3.86 -26.54 16.40
CA ASP A 307 3.74 -25.26 15.73
C ASP A 307 2.26 -24.95 15.48
N PHE A 308 1.91 -23.68 15.44
CA PHE A 308 0.53 -23.22 15.27
C PHE A 308 0.48 -22.21 14.16
N GLU A 309 -0.32 -22.50 13.13
CA GLU A 309 -0.62 -21.59 12.06
C GLU A 309 -2.02 -21.01 12.25
N THR A 310 -2.14 -19.69 12.08
CA THR A 310 -3.44 -19.00 12.13
C THR A 310 -3.79 -18.43 10.77
N ILE A 311 -5.03 -18.66 10.35
CA ILE A 311 -5.60 -18.08 9.14
C ILE A 311 -6.71 -17.10 9.57
N SER A 312 -6.59 -15.85 9.14
CA SER A 312 -7.56 -14.80 9.42
C SER A 312 -7.89 -14.04 8.13
N PRO A 313 -8.77 -14.58 7.27
CA PRO A 313 -9.18 -13.91 6.05
C PRO A 313 -9.99 -12.64 6.38
N ALA A 314 -9.81 -11.58 5.58
CA ALA A 314 -10.59 -10.34 5.74
C ALA A 314 -12.08 -10.53 5.45
N VAL A 315 -12.42 -11.48 4.59
CA VAL A 315 -13.79 -11.97 4.35
C VAL A 315 -13.88 -13.34 4.98
N PRO A 316 -14.66 -13.54 6.04
CA PRO A 316 -14.79 -14.84 6.69
C PRO A 316 -15.43 -15.88 5.75
N VAL A 317 -14.95 -17.12 5.82
CA VAL A 317 -15.42 -18.23 4.98
C VAL A 317 -16.03 -19.38 5.80
N TRP A 318 -15.89 -19.34 7.12
CA TRP A 318 -16.50 -20.30 8.05
C TRP A 318 -17.43 -19.58 9.02
N PRO A 319 -18.61 -20.16 9.30
CA PRO A 319 -19.52 -19.65 10.32
C PRO A 319 -18.95 -19.81 11.73
#